data_f3847b5e3bb8cea2d9aff6cdd446b2c1
#
_entry.id   f3847b5e3bb8cea2d9aff6cdd446b2c1
#
_cell.length_a   1.000
_cell.length_b   1.000
_cell.length_c   1.000
_cell.angle_alpha   90.00
_cell.angle_beta   90.00
_cell.angle_gamma   90.00
#
_symmetry.space_group_name_H-M   'P 1'
#
loop_
_entity.id
_entity.type
_entity.pdbx_description
1 polymer ?
#
loop_
_entity_poly.entity_id
_entity_poly.type
_entity_poly.pdbx_seq_one_letter_code
_entity_poly.pdbx_strand_id
1 'polypeptide(L)'
;MAINRGFTPEWLDELKRKNDIVSVVSKYVQLEQRGSKFWGCCPFHHEKTPSFCVDPYEGLFHCFGCKEGGDLISFVQKIESCDFHEAITRLAENAKMPLPELVADDSIIKRKKEKDSILKVLDAAYKHYHENLYKPEAKPAQDYIKTRGFTRHELDDFAIGYSFDWNEMINYLLSQGFSKQQLLAAGVAQTKDGNRIYDAMAERLVFPIFNSFGECVAFSARALQKTDFAKYKNTAETPVFQKGKTVFGIHLLKRLKQEKGLENIIIVEGQIDVISMHRGGFKNTVAGLGTAFTADHARELKKLCNNVILCFDGDEAGEKATLRAIDIMRNADMNTKIAVMPNGQDPDEVLKSENGKDKMQKIIDSAKPIIYYYIDSFKAKNDLSKPDGKANFVKSVLERLKTFSQPEQEAYLPKIRDLTNMPIDMLRRNLGMNIMPTFEKKEEKVLPTRINGNKRAENFILASILHKKPFVDKRLDYKKLIDSRANEIDIIDSVSKISSLFDIVDVENEPFWQDIVYFDFAEVKGSDEVYFNECVWSLAEEKYKQIKDEIMAKYKLSQDLNERRTYLVSAQEVDKKIREKNLEDFYA
;
A
#
# COMPACT_ATOMS: atom_id res chain seq x y z
N MET A 1 -22.26 24.53 -1.74
CA MET A 1 -21.42 25.70 -1.42
C MET A 1 -20.59 25.35 -0.21
N ALA A 2 -19.27 25.25 -0.35
CA ALA A 2 -18.38 24.95 0.76
C ALA A 2 -18.39 26.14 1.72
N ILE A 3 -18.78 25.89 2.96
CA ILE A 3 -18.72 26.87 4.05
C ILE A 3 -17.24 27.22 4.22
N ASN A 4 -16.85 28.43 3.82
CA ASN A 4 -15.54 29.02 4.07
C ASN A 4 -15.36 29.19 5.58
N ARG A 5 -14.87 28.17 6.24
CA ARG A 5 -14.66 27.98 7.70
C ARG A 5 -14.04 29.18 8.40
N GLY A 6 -14.73 30.35 8.35
CA GLY A 6 -14.36 31.59 9.08
C GLY A 6 -13.43 32.54 8.34
N PHE A 7 -13.03 32.29 7.09
CA PHE A 7 -12.25 33.22 6.27
C PHE A 7 -13.15 33.84 5.20
N THR A 8 -13.08 35.17 4.99
CA THR A 8 -13.84 35.81 3.91
C THR A 8 -13.15 35.54 2.56
N PRO A 9 -13.91 35.51 1.45
CA PRO A 9 -13.33 35.37 0.11
C PRO A 9 -12.25 36.43 -0.17
N GLU A 10 -12.48 37.66 0.22
CA GLU A 10 -11.58 38.80 0.01
C GLU A 10 -10.25 38.59 0.74
N TRP A 11 -10.30 38.09 1.98
CA TRP A 11 -9.10 37.78 2.75
C TRP A 11 -8.31 36.62 2.15
N LEU A 12 -8.99 35.56 1.65
CA LEU A 12 -8.36 34.43 0.97
C LEU A 12 -7.71 34.89 -0.34
N ASP A 13 -8.34 35.78 -1.08
CA ASP A 13 -7.78 36.34 -2.30
C ASP A 13 -6.56 37.23 -2.02
N GLU A 14 -6.56 37.99 -0.92
CA GLU A 14 -5.40 38.73 -0.49
C GLU A 14 -4.26 37.82 -0.05
N LEU A 15 -4.56 36.72 0.67
CA LEU A 15 -3.58 35.69 1.06
C LEU A 15 -2.91 35.10 -0.16
N LYS A 16 -3.68 34.73 -1.19
CA LYS A 16 -3.16 34.17 -2.45
C LYS A 16 -2.31 35.19 -3.21
N ARG A 17 -2.73 36.45 -3.26
CA ARG A 17 -1.95 37.53 -3.91
C ARG A 17 -0.62 37.81 -3.21
N LYS A 18 -0.55 37.71 -1.88
CA LYS A 18 0.71 37.90 -1.13
C LYS A 18 1.64 36.72 -1.14
N ASN A 19 1.16 35.55 -1.57
CA ASN A 19 1.94 34.34 -1.73
C ASN A 19 1.98 33.96 -3.21
N ASP A 20 3.03 34.34 -3.91
CA ASP A 20 3.21 33.90 -5.29
C ASP A 20 3.32 32.37 -5.37
N ILE A 21 2.45 31.76 -6.19
CA ILE A 21 2.37 30.29 -6.30
C ILE A 21 3.69 29.69 -6.77
N VAL A 22 4.41 30.35 -7.70
CA VAL A 22 5.69 29.85 -8.20
C VAL A 22 6.72 29.85 -7.08
N SER A 23 6.81 30.94 -6.32
CA SER A 23 7.73 31.06 -5.19
C SER A 23 7.45 30.04 -4.08
N VAL A 24 6.18 29.74 -3.80
CA VAL A 24 5.82 28.74 -2.80
C VAL A 24 6.12 27.34 -3.30
N VAL A 25 5.74 27.02 -4.53
CA VAL A 25 5.98 25.69 -5.14
C VAL A 25 7.47 25.41 -5.33
N SER A 26 8.26 26.41 -5.69
CA SER A 26 9.72 26.28 -5.88
C SER A 26 10.48 25.85 -4.62
N LYS A 27 9.88 25.99 -3.43
CA LYS A 27 10.46 25.46 -2.18
C LYS A 27 10.45 23.91 -2.14
N TYR A 28 9.62 23.25 -2.95
CA TYR A 28 9.39 21.82 -2.95
C TYR A 28 9.73 21.14 -4.29
N VAL A 29 9.67 21.91 -5.38
CA VAL A 29 9.82 21.41 -6.76
C VAL A 29 10.79 22.31 -7.51
N GLN A 30 11.79 21.72 -8.16
CA GLN A 30 12.62 22.46 -9.09
C GLN A 30 11.81 22.77 -10.35
N LEU A 31 11.53 24.05 -10.57
CA LEU A 31 10.72 24.54 -11.67
C LEU A 31 11.58 25.19 -12.77
N GLU A 32 11.26 24.89 -14.03
CA GLU A 32 11.81 25.51 -15.22
C GLU A 32 10.74 26.31 -15.94
N GLN A 33 11.04 27.54 -16.32
CA GLN A 33 10.10 28.37 -17.08
C GLN A 33 10.02 27.90 -18.55
N ARG A 34 8.82 27.65 -19.02
CA ARG A 34 8.52 27.32 -20.43
C ARG A 34 7.37 28.20 -20.92
N GLY A 35 7.70 29.26 -21.64
CA GLY A 35 6.73 30.28 -22.02
C GLY A 35 6.21 31.07 -20.81
N SER A 36 4.90 31.15 -20.67
CA SER A 36 4.24 31.83 -19.53
C SER A 36 4.06 30.93 -18.29
N LYS A 37 4.41 29.65 -18.36
CA LYS A 37 4.20 28.66 -17.31
C LYS A 37 5.50 28.07 -16.79
N PHE A 38 5.44 27.45 -15.61
CA PHE A 38 6.57 26.78 -14.98
C PHE A 38 6.33 25.28 -14.90
N TRP A 39 7.37 24.49 -15.19
CA TRP A 39 7.29 23.05 -15.30
C TRP A 39 8.35 22.36 -14.43
N GLY A 40 7.99 21.22 -13.84
CA GLY A 40 8.87 20.39 -13.03
C GLY A 40 8.39 18.97 -12.92
N CYS A 41 9.16 18.11 -12.23
CA CYS A 41 8.69 16.78 -11.85
C CYS A 41 7.68 16.89 -10.72
N CYS A 42 6.62 16.11 -10.80
CA CYS A 42 5.51 16.17 -9.83
C CYS A 42 5.96 15.73 -8.44
N PRO A 43 5.64 16.47 -7.37
CA PRO A 43 5.96 16.06 -6.01
C PRO A 43 4.97 15.05 -5.43
N PHE A 44 3.88 14.74 -6.14
CA PHE A 44 2.80 13.88 -5.68
C PHE A 44 2.87 12.45 -6.24
N HIS A 45 3.67 12.20 -7.30
CA HIS A 45 3.96 10.88 -7.84
C HIS A 45 5.37 10.81 -8.40
N HIS A 46 5.92 9.62 -8.53
CA HIS A 46 7.27 9.44 -9.05
C HIS A 46 7.29 9.51 -10.57
N GLU A 47 8.09 10.44 -11.12
CA GLU A 47 8.31 10.59 -12.56
C GLU A 47 9.72 11.10 -12.86
N LYS A 48 10.20 10.83 -14.09
CA LYS A 48 11.52 11.31 -14.57
C LYS A 48 11.41 12.46 -15.57
N THR A 49 10.23 12.65 -16.15
CA THR A 49 9.97 13.70 -17.15
C THR A 49 8.99 14.71 -16.56
N PRO A 50 9.28 16.04 -16.66
CA PRO A 50 8.42 17.07 -16.09
C PRO A 50 7.00 17.04 -16.67
N SER A 51 6.01 16.70 -15.84
CA SER A 51 4.58 16.74 -16.17
C SER A 51 3.76 17.64 -15.24
N PHE A 52 4.40 18.22 -14.24
CA PHE A 52 3.79 19.15 -13.30
C PHE A 52 3.94 20.58 -13.80
N CYS A 53 2.83 21.27 -13.98
CA CYS A 53 2.75 22.63 -14.52
C CYS A 53 2.18 23.59 -13.48
N VAL A 54 2.81 24.76 -13.33
CA VAL A 54 2.31 25.87 -12.53
C VAL A 54 2.03 27.05 -13.43
N ASP A 55 0.81 27.55 -13.38
CA ASP A 55 0.36 28.74 -14.10
C ASP A 55 0.33 29.92 -13.13
N PRO A 56 1.29 30.84 -13.18
CA PRO A 56 1.31 31.98 -12.25
C PRO A 56 0.18 32.98 -12.49
N TYR A 57 -0.34 33.06 -13.73
CA TYR A 57 -1.40 33.97 -14.06
C TYR A 57 -2.75 33.54 -13.51
N GLU A 58 -3.06 32.25 -13.65
CA GLU A 58 -4.29 31.65 -13.08
C GLU A 58 -4.13 31.31 -11.59
N GLY A 59 -2.93 31.31 -11.04
CA GLY A 59 -2.65 30.91 -9.66
C GLY A 59 -2.92 29.42 -9.40
N LEU A 60 -2.79 28.57 -10.42
CA LEU A 60 -3.13 27.17 -10.40
C LEU A 60 -1.92 26.28 -10.69
N PHE A 61 -1.96 25.05 -10.17
CA PHE A 61 -1.08 23.98 -10.60
C PHE A 61 -1.88 22.81 -11.17
N HIS A 62 -1.29 22.05 -12.07
CA HIS A 62 -1.85 20.82 -12.61
C HIS A 62 -0.75 19.85 -13.04
N CYS A 63 -0.87 18.59 -12.65
CA CYS A 63 -0.01 17.52 -13.12
C CYS A 63 -0.70 16.71 -14.22
N PHE A 64 -0.07 16.64 -15.40
CA PHE A 64 -0.61 15.87 -16.52
C PHE A 64 -0.41 14.35 -16.37
N GLY A 65 0.49 13.91 -15.47
CA GLY A 65 0.71 12.51 -15.12
C GLY A 65 -0.38 11.96 -14.20
N CYS A 66 -0.42 12.41 -12.95
CA CYS A 66 -1.36 11.89 -11.95
C CYS A 66 -2.70 12.64 -11.87
N LYS A 67 -2.91 13.69 -12.70
CA LYS A 67 -4.13 14.51 -12.75
C LYS A 67 -4.40 15.35 -11.48
N GLU A 68 -3.44 15.41 -10.56
CA GLU A 68 -3.53 16.29 -9.40
C GLU A 68 -3.47 17.76 -9.83
N GLY A 69 -4.34 18.57 -9.24
CA GLY A 69 -4.42 19.99 -9.55
C GLY A 69 -5.13 20.78 -8.46
N GLY A 70 -5.04 22.11 -8.53
CA GLY A 70 -5.68 23.00 -7.60
C GLY A 70 -5.00 24.37 -7.52
N ASP A 71 -5.40 25.15 -6.53
CA ASP A 71 -4.82 26.45 -6.22
C ASP A 71 -3.67 26.35 -5.20
N LEU A 72 -3.11 27.48 -4.84
CA LEU A 72 -2.02 27.59 -3.86
C LEU A 72 -2.34 26.90 -2.52
N ILE A 73 -3.56 27.09 -2.00
CA ILE A 73 -3.97 26.50 -0.71
C ILE A 73 -4.04 24.98 -0.85
N SER A 74 -4.63 24.49 -1.93
CA SER A 74 -4.70 23.06 -2.25
C SER A 74 -3.31 22.44 -2.41
N PHE A 75 -2.36 23.17 -3.01
CA PHE A 75 -0.97 22.72 -3.10
C PHE A 75 -0.35 22.53 -1.73
N VAL A 76 -0.45 23.53 -0.85
CA VAL A 76 0.11 23.47 0.52
C VAL A 76 -0.54 22.35 1.32
N GLN A 77 -1.86 22.18 1.23
CA GLN A 77 -2.56 21.08 1.89
C GLN A 77 -2.01 19.71 1.48
N LYS A 78 -1.79 19.51 0.17
CA LYS A 78 -1.32 18.23 -0.38
C LYS A 78 0.15 17.97 -0.05
N ILE A 79 1.03 18.94 -0.29
CA ILE A 79 2.48 18.75 -0.11
C ILE A 79 2.85 18.64 1.36
N GLU A 80 2.18 19.41 2.21
CA GLU A 80 2.40 19.43 3.65
C GLU A 80 1.54 18.39 4.40
N SER A 81 0.61 17.73 3.68
CA SER A 81 -0.35 16.79 4.27
C SER A 81 -1.09 17.39 5.47
N CYS A 82 -1.56 18.63 5.32
CA CYS A 82 -2.20 19.41 6.36
C CYS A 82 -3.66 19.78 5.99
N ASP A 83 -4.45 20.20 6.98
CA ASP A 83 -5.81 20.64 6.72
C ASP A 83 -5.87 22.06 6.14
N PHE A 84 -7.08 22.50 5.76
CA PHE A 84 -7.31 23.83 5.15
C PHE A 84 -6.88 24.97 6.08
N HIS A 85 -7.17 24.87 7.38
CA HIS A 85 -6.84 25.90 8.35
C HIS A 85 -5.33 26.00 8.60
N GLU A 86 -4.68 24.85 8.67
CA GLU A 86 -3.22 24.75 8.82
C GLU A 86 -2.48 25.31 7.59
N ALA A 87 -2.95 25.00 6.38
CA ALA A 87 -2.39 25.54 5.14
C ALA A 87 -2.50 27.08 5.10
N ILE A 88 -3.68 27.62 5.46
CA ILE A 88 -3.89 29.07 5.54
C ILE A 88 -2.99 29.72 6.57
N THR A 89 -2.86 29.13 7.76
CA THR A 89 -2.00 29.66 8.83
C THR A 89 -0.55 29.80 8.35
N ARG A 90 -0.02 28.79 7.68
CA ARG A 90 1.35 28.81 7.13
C ARG A 90 1.53 29.85 6.03
N LEU A 91 0.57 29.95 5.14
CA LEU A 91 0.62 30.97 4.07
C LEU A 91 0.51 32.38 4.66
N ALA A 92 -0.28 32.59 5.70
CA ALA A 92 -0.37 33.86 6.41
C ALA A 92 0.94 34.22 7.12
N GLU A 93 1.59 33.27 7.78
CA GLU A 93 2.91 33.44 8.38
C GLU A 93 3.99 33.77 7.33
N ASN A 94 3.99 33.05 6.20
CA ASN A 94 4.92 33.30 5.09
C ASN A 94 4.75 34.72 4.51
N ALA A 95 3.50 35.18 4.41
CA ALA A 95 3.16 36.53 3.93
C ALA A 95 3.23 37.61 5.00
N LYS A 96 3.57 37.27 6.23
CA LYS A 96 3.45 38.17 7.41
C LYS A 96 2.08 38.83 7.48
N MET A 97 1.03 38.11 7.13
CA MET A 97 -0.34 38.55 7.10
C MET A 97 -1.05 38.12 8.39
N PRO A 98 -1.66 39.05 9.15
CA PRO A 98 -2.40 38.65 10.33
C PRO A 98 -3.58 37.78 9.93
N LEU A 99 -3.79 36.69 10.66
CA LEU A 99 -5.00 35.89 10.51
C LEU A 99 -6.21 36.81 10.86
N PRO A 100 -7.33 36.70 10.11
CA PRO A 100 -8.51 37.52 10.46
C PRO A 100 -8.84 37.24 11.92
N GLU A 101 -9.09 38.29 12.67
CA GLU A 101 -9.86 38.15 13.89
C GLU A 101 -11.23 37.61 13.43
N LEU A 102 -11.31 36.27 13.29
CA LEU A 102 -12.63 35.65 13.39
C LEU A 102 -13.25 36.37 14.57
N VAL A 103 -14.56 36.71 14.54
CA VAL A 103 -15.33 37.04 15.73
C VAL A 103 -15.18 35.82 16.65
N ALA A 104 -13.98 35.69 17.12
CA ALA A 104 -13.52 34.55 17.89
C ALA A 104 -14.05 34.92 19.27
N ASP A 105 -15.08 34.20 19.63
CA ASP A 105 -15.41 33.97 21.00
C ASP A 105 -14.09 33.99 21.80
N ASP A 106 -13.95 34.84 22.78
CA ASP A 106 -12.74 35.01 23.64
C ASP A 106 -12.17 33.64 24.07
N SER A 107 -13.00 32.62 24.08
CA SER A 107 -12.66 31.23 24.34
C SER A 107 -11.69 30.63 23.30
N ILE A 108 -11.76 30.98 22.02
CA ILE A 108 -10.89 30.43 20.94
C ILE A 108 -9.51 31.06 21.04
N ILE A 109 -9.45 32.37 21.26
CA ILE A 109 -8.19 33.10 21.47
C ILE A 109 -7.48 32.59 22.71
N LYS A 110 -8.22 32.36 23.81
CA LYS A 110 -7.67 31.78 25.04
C LYS A 110 -7.12 30.36 24.83
N ARG A 111 -7.85 29.52 24.13
CA ARG A 111 -7.39 28.15 23.80
C ARG A 111 -6.14 28.14 22.91
N LYS A 112 -6.03 29.06 21.93
CA LYS A 112 -4.83 29.17 21.09
C LYS A 112 -3.63 29.59 21.93
N LYS A 113 -3.77 30.65 22.75
CA LYS A 113 -2.70 31.10 23.66
C LYS A 113 -2.26 30.00 24.64
N GLU A 114 -3.23 29.23 25.14
CA GLU A 114 -2.94 28.07 26.02
C GLU A 114 -2.11 27.01 25.30
N LYS A 115 -2.50 26.61 24.08
CA LYS A 115 -1.74 25.65 23.24
C LYS A 115 -0.33 26.13 22.95
N ASP A 116 -0.19 27.38 22.51
CA ASP A 116 1.12 27.99 22.22
C ASP A 116 2.01 28.03 23.48
N SER A 117 1.41 28.29 24.63
CA SER A 117 2.12 28.25 25.93
C SER A 117 2.59 26.84 26.28
N ILE A 118 1.74 25.83 26.09
CA ILE A 118 2.07 24.42 26.32
C ILE A 118 3.22 23.98 25.40
N LEU A 119 3.16 24.29 24.12
CA LEU A 119 4.19 23.92 23.14
C LEU A 119 5.56 24.53 23.51
N LYS A 120 5.59 25.77 23.99
CA LYS A 120 6.84 26.41 24.47
C LYS A 120 7.45 25.69 25.68
N VAL A 121 6.64 25.24 26.63
CA VAL A 121 7.11 24.42 27.78
C VAL A 121 7.68 23.11 27.29
N LEU A 122 6.98 22.41 26.39
CA LEU A 122 7.40 21.10 25.86
C LEU A 122 8.68 21.22 25.01
N ASP A 123 8.83 22.32 24.24
CA ASP A 123 10.04 22.61 23.47
C ASP A 123 11.26 22.81 24.38
N ALA A 124 11.12 23.61 25.45
CA ALA A 124 12.18 23.78 26.43
C ALA A 124 12.52 22.47 27.18
N ALA A 125 11.48 21.70 27.55
CA ALA A 125 11.65 20.46 28.30
C ALA A 125 12.38 19.38 27.46
N TYR A 126 11.99 19.14 26.18
CA TYR A 126 12.64 18.09 25.41
C TYR A 126 14.11 18.39 25.13
N LYS A 127 14.45 19.66 24.86
CA LYS A 127 15.84 20.09 24.66
C LYS A 127 16.67 19.83 25.90
N HIS A 128 16.14 20.19 27.05
CA HIS A 128 16.84 19.98 28.32
C HIS A 128 16.99 18.50 28.69
N TYR A 129 15.95 17.66 28.51
CA TYR A 129 16.09 16.22 28.68
C TYR A 129 17.14 15.64 27.73
N HIS A 130 17.21 16.11 26.49
CA HIS A 130 18.19 15.66 25.51
C HIS A 130 19.61 16.05 25.92
N GLU A 131 19.84 17.28 26.39
CA GLU A 131 21.11 17.75 26.92
C GLU A 131 21.52 16.94 28.14
N ASN A 132 20.58 16.63 29.03
CA ASN A 132 20.83 15.86 30.26
C ASN A 132 21.41 14.48 29.95
N LEU A 133 21.05 13.86 28.83
CA LEU A 133 21.54 12.55 28.43
C LEU A 133 23.06 12.49 28.28
N TYR A 134 23.69 13.62 27.97
CA TYR A 134 25.15 13.70 27.76
C TYR A 134 25.93 14.10 29.02
N LYS A 135 25.24 14.40 30.12
CA LYS A 135 25.87 14.72 31.40
C LYS A 135 26.38 13.44 32.10
N PRO A 136 27.43 13.53 32.93
CA PRO A 136 27.96 12.36 33.64
C PRO A 136 26.92 11.64 34.52
N GLU A 137 25.97 12.38 35.06
CA GLU A 137 24.91 11.89 35.94
C GLU A 137 23.91 10.98 35.21
N ALA A 138 23.86 11.05 33.87
CA ALA A 138 23.02 10.21 33.05
C ALA A 138 23.56 8.78 32.80
N LYS A 139 24.55 8.35 33.58
CA LYS A 139 25.21 7.04 33.43
C LYS A 139 24.23 5.88 33.27
N PRO A 140 23.13 5.74 34.04
CA PRO A 140 22.16 4.65 33.85
C PRO A 140 21.50 4.66 32.45
N ALA A 141 21.20 5.84 31.92
CA ALA A 141 20.62 6.00 30.58
C ALA A 141 21.66 5.70 29.50
N GLN A 142 22.88 6.17 29.65
CA GLN A 142 23.99 5.92 28.71
C GLN A 142 24.32 4.43 28.62
N ASP A 143 24.36 3.71 29.74
CA ASP A 143 24.61 2.27 29.78
C ASP A 143 23.44 1.50 29.08
N TYR A 144 22.22 1.90 29.32
CA TYR A 144 21.04 1.33 28.61
C TYR A 144 21.12 1.56 27.10
N ILE A 145 21.41 2.78 26.66
CA ILE A 145 21.56 3.15 25.24
C ILE A 145 22.64 2.30 24.59
N LYS A 146 23.80 2.15 25.26
CA LYS A 146 24.90 1.31 24.78
C LYS A 146 24.49 -0.16 24.66
N THR A 147 23.78 -0.71 25.65
CA THR A 147 23.25 -2.08 25.60
C THR A 147 22.26 -2.28 24.46
N ARG A 148 21.44 -1.27 24.13
CA ARG A 148 20.51 -1.28 23.01
C ARG A 148 21.17 -1.03 21.66
N GLY A 149 22.42 -0.53 21.65
CA GLY A 149 23.18 -0.22 20.43
C GLY A 149 22.68 1.03 19.73
N PHE A 150 22.09 2.00 20.45
CA PHE A 150 21.68 3.27 19.85
C PHE A 150 22.91 4.12 19.56
N THR A 151 22.98 4.67 18.35
CA THR A 151 24.03 5.57 17.92
C THR A 151 23.65 7.04 18.19
N ARG A 152 24.60 7.93 18.07
CA ARG A 152 24.36 9.37 18.18
C ARG A 152 23.28 9.85 17.23
N HIS A 153 23.25 9.29 16.03
CA HIS A 153 22.27 9.66 15.01
C HIS A 153 20.82 9.41 15.46
N GLU A 154 20.52 8.21 16.02
CA GLU A 154 19.19 7.92 16.52
C GLU A 154 18.85 8.79 17.75
N LEU A 155 19.84 9.04 18.62
CA LEU A 155 19.61 9.90 19.78
C LEU A 155 19.20 11.31 19.37
N ASP A 156 19.84 11.87 18.35
CA ASP A 156 19.55 13.20 17.84
C ASP A 156 18.26 13.23 16.98
N ASP A 157 18.05 12.25 16.08
CA ASP A 157 16.85 12.19 15.22
C ASP A 157 15.55 12.06 16.03
N PHE A 158 15.59 11.28 17.13
CA PHE A 158 14.45 11.10 18.02
C PHE A 158 14.49 12.00 19.26
N ALA A 159 15.49 12.87 19.36
CA ALA A 159 15.72 13.75 20.51
C ALA A 159 15.64 13.03 21.86
N ILE A 160 16.15 11.79 21.93
CA ILE A 160 16.10 10.96 23.15
C ILE A 160 16.80 11.68 24.28
N GLY A 161 16.17 11.72 25.46
CA GLY A 161 16.68 12.43 26.63
C GLY A 161 16.64 11.60 27.91
N TYR A 162 17.04 12.22 29.00
CA TYR A 162 16.99 11.62 30.31
C TYR A 162 16.50 12.62 31.37
N SER A 163 15.59 12.17 32.19
CA SER A 163 15.17 12.90 33.39
C SER A 163 15.95 12.40 34.61
N PHE A 164 16.57 13.33 35.31
CA PHE A 164 17.34 13.00 36.51
C PHE A 164 16.42 12.65 37.68
N ASP A 165 16.17 13.61 38.54
CA ASP A 165 15.34 13.46 39.72
C ASP A 165 13.97 14.17 39.59
N TRP A 166 13.18 14.09 40.61
CA TRP A 166 11.84 14.62 40.69
C TRP A 166 11.74 16.16 40.60
N ASN A 167 12.82 16.89 40.79
CA ASN A 167 12.81 18.35 40.91
C ASN A 167 13.66 19.07 39.87
N GLU A 168 14.65 18.40 39.29
CA GLU A 168 15.64 19.04 38.39
C GLU A 168 14.96 19.73 37.20
N MET A 169 14.16 19.02 36.43
CA MET A 169 13.40 19.59 35.29
C MET A 169 12.46 20.70 35.71
N ILE A 170 11.78 20.53 36.86
CA ILE A 170 10.87 21.54 37.39
C ILE A 170 11.60 22.83 37.69
N ASN A 171 12.74 22.74 38.39
CA ASN A 171 13.57 23.89 38.73
C ASN A 171 14.11 24.59 37.48
N TYR A 172 14.57 23.81 36.50
CA TYR A 172 15.00 24.34 35.21
C TYR A 172 13.89 25.16 34.54
N LEU A 173 12.70 24.59 34.34
CA LEU A 173 11.61 25.26 33.65
C LEU A 173 11.10 26.50 34.40
N LEU A 174 11.05 26.47 35.74
CA LEU A 174 10.73 27.64 36.56
C LEU A 174 11.79 28.73 36.37
N SER A 175 13.08 28.40 36.28
CA SER A 175 14.14 29.38 36.02
C SER A 175 14.08 29.99 34.63
N GLN A 176 13.46 29.29 33.64
CA GLN A 176 13.16 29.83 32.32
C GLN A 176 11.93 30.76 32.28
N GLY A 177 11.31 31.00 33.45
CA GLY A 177 10.15 31.90 33.58
C GLY A 177 8.79 31.25 33.35
N PHE A 178 8.72 29.91 33.20
CA PHE A 178 7.42 29.24 33.11
C PHE A 178 6.76 29.12 34.48
N SER A 179 5.45 29.24 34.55
CA SER A 179 4.68 29.09 35.77
C SER A 179 4.34 27.62 36.07
N LYS A 180 4.09 27.30 37.34
CA LYS A 180 3.62 25.97 37.77
C LYS A 180 2.37 25.50 36.99
N GLN A 181 1.44 26.42 36.70
CA GLN A 181 0.22 26.10 35.95
C GLN A 181 0.54 25.68 34.51
N GLN A 182 1.49 26.33 33.84
CA GLN A 182 1.93 25.95 32.49
C GLN A 182 2.60 24.56 32.48
N LEU A 183 3.43 24.25 33.49
CA LEU A 183 4.08 22.95 33.61
C LEU A 183 3.05 21.81 33.81
N LEU A 184 2.04 22.03 34.63
CA LEU A 184 0.93 21.09 34.83
C LEU A 184 0.09 20.92 33.56
N ALA A 185 -0.26 22.02 32.90
CA ALA A 185 -1.04 22.01 31.65
C ALA A 185 -0.29 21.29 30.52
N ALA A 186 1.02 21.40 30.46
CA ALA A 186 1.89 20.70 29.52
C ALA A 186 2.10 19.20 29.87
N GLY A 187 1.67 18.77 31.04
CA GLY A 187 1.88 17.40 31.51
C GLY A 187 3.34 17.03 31.81
N VAL A 188 4.25 17.99 31.86
CA VAL A 188 5.63 17.82 32.30
C VAL A 188 5.70 17.64 33.81
N ALA A 189 4.85 18.38 34.54
CA ALA A 189 4.72 18.27 35.98
C ALA A 189 3.48 17.48 36.38
N GLN A 190 3.57 16.81 37.54
CA GLN A 190 2.46 16.23 38.28
C GLN A 190 2.42 16.76 39.70
N THR A 191 1.28 16.65 40.37
CA THR A 191 1.13 17.00 41.78
C THR A 191 0.49 15.87 42.56
N LYS A 192 0.91 15.68 43.81
CA LYS A 192 0.32 14.69 44.71
C LYS A 192 -0.68 15.32 45.67
N ASP A 193 -0.41 16.58 46.11
CA ASP A 193 -1.14 17.24 47.18
C ASP A 193 -1.66 18.63 46.75
N GLY A 194 -1.69 18.94 45.46
CA GLY A 194 -2.08 20.24 44.92
C GLY A 194 -1.06 21.37 45.05
N ASN A 195 -0.10 21.27 45.96
CA ASN A 195 0.89 22.32 46.24
C ASN A 195 2.29 22.06 45.72
N ARG A 196 2.77 20.80 45.84
CA ARG A 196 4.11 20.40 45.39
C ARG A 196 4.01 19.72 44.03
N ILE A 197 4.70 20.28 43.07
CA ILE A 197 4.84 19.69 41.76
C ILE A 197 6.18 18.99 41.61
N TYR A 198 6.18 17.93 40.78
CA TYR A 198 7.37 17.11 40.50
C TYR A 198 7.37 16.68 39.03
N ASP A 199 8.57 16.35 38.52
CA ASP A 199 8.74 15.87 37.15
C ASP A 199 7.92 14.58 36.90
N ALA A 200 7.06 14.61 35.90
CA ALA A 200 6.25 13.48 35.52
C ALA A 200 7.07 12.29 35.01
N MET A 201 8.28 12.52 34.50
CA MET A 201 9.15 11.54 33.84
C MET A 201 10.42 11.22 34.66
N ALA A 202 10.47 11.60 35.94
CA ALA A 202 11.63 11.46 36.80
C ALA A 202 12.29 10.07 36.73
N GLU A 203 13.62 10.02 36.70
CA GLU A 203 14.48 8.83 36.69
C GLU A 203 14.24 7.88 35.49
N ARG A 204 13.84 8.44 34.34
CA ARG A 204 13.50 7.65 33.16
C ARG A 204 14.23 8.13 31.90
N LEU A 205 14.44 7.19 30.99
CA LEU A 205 14.81 7.51 29.60
C LEU A 205 13.59 8.08 28.90
N VAL A 206 13.72 9.27 28.34
CA VAL A 206 12.63 10.05 27.79
C VAL A 206 12.67 10.03 26.27
N PHE A 207 11.53 9.75 25.65
CA PHE A 207 11.30 9.78 24.21
C PHE A 207 10.28 10.89 23.92
N PRO A 208 10.72 12.04 23.37
CA PRO A 208 9.82 13.08 22.96
C PRO A 208 8.88 12.60 21.85
N ILE A 209 7.65 13.01 21.90
CA ILE A 209 6.62 12.70 20.91
C ILE A 209 6.35 13.98 20.13
N PHE A 210 6.60 13.93 18.82
CA PHE A 210 6.41 15.05 17.92
C PHE A 210 5.14 14.87 17.07
N ASN A 211 4.45 15.96 16.81
CA ASN A 211 3.38 15.99 15.83
C ASN A 211 3.94 16.01 14.39
N SER A 212 3.07 16.01 13.39
CA SER A 212 3.48 16.04 11.96
C SER A 212 4.19 17.34 11.55
N PHE A 213 4.21 18.37 12.39
CA PHE A 213 4.92 19.63 12.15
C PHE A 213 6.31 19.67 12.80
N GLY A 214 6.67 18.63 13.54
CA GLY A 214 7.94 18.59 14.27
C GLY A 214 7.91 19.32 15.61
N GLU A 215 6.73 19.69 16.12
CA GLU A 215 6.57 20.27 17.45
C GLU A 215 6.46 19.14 18.48
N CYS A 216 7.19 19.26 19.59
CA CYS A 216 7.07 18.35 20.72
C CYS A 216 5.72 18.55 21.41
N VAL A 217 4.89 17.49 21.45
CA VAL A 217 3.53 17.55 22.02
C VAL A 217 3.37 16.73 23.29
N ALA A 218 4.30 15.81 23.58
CA ALA A 218 4.25 14.93 24.74
C ALA A 218 5.58 14.19 24.95
N PHE A 219 5.62 13.36 25.99
CA PHE A 219 6.72 12.46 26.27
C PHE A 219 6.23 11.04 26.55
N SER A 220 7.01 10.06 26.10
CA SER A 220 6.98 8.70 26.59
C SER A 220 8.25 8.43 27.35
N ALA A 221 8.21 7.78 28.50
CA ALA A 221 9.39 7.56 29.32
C ALA A 221 9.47 6.11 29.83
N ARG A 222 10.67 5.53 29.71
CA ARG A 222 10.96 4.15 30.11
C ARG A 222 11.73 4.10 31.41
N ALA A 223 11.26 3.30 32.38
CA ALA A 223 12.04 2.98 33.57
C ALA A 223 13.28 2.15 33.19
N LEU A 224 14.46 2.52 33.73
CA LEU A 224 15.72 1.84 33.47
C LEU A 224 15.99 0.73 34.47
N GLN A 225 15.43 0.84 35.67
CA GLN A 225 15.51 -0.17 36.72
C GLN A 225 14.20 -0.93 36.87
N LYS A 226 14.26 -2.16 37.39
CA LYS A 226 13.05 -2.87 37.82
C LYS A 226 12.50 -2.15 39.04
N THR A 227 11.37 -1.48 38.85
CA THR A 227 10.63 -0.80 39.92
C THR A 227 9.21 -1.38 39.93
N ASP A 228 8.48 -1.15 41.04
CA ASP A 228 7.05 -1.48 41.13
C ASP A 228 6.17 -0.62 40.23
N PHE A 229 6.76 0.35 39.53
CA PHE A 229 6.08 1.22 38.59
C PHE A 229 6.07 0.64 37.17
N ALA A 230 5.09 1.06 36.38
CA ALA A 230 4.96 0.66 34.97
C ALA A 230 6.27 0.90 34.18
N LYS A 231 6.66 -0.09 33.37
CA LYS A 231 7.86 -0.04 32.50
C LYS A 231 7.88 1.20 31.60
N TYR A 232 6.73 1.58 31.05
CA TYR A 232 6.54 2.80 30.26
C TYR A 232 5.50 3.71 30.91
N LYS A 233 5.77 5.02 30.84
CA LYS A 233 4.86 6.09 31.27
C LYS A 233 4.74 7.10 30.16
N ASN A 234 3.53 7.43 29.75
CA ASN A 234 3.26 8.48 28.76
C ASN A 234 2.65 9.71 29.43
N THR A 235 2.86 10.88 28.85
CA THR A 235 2.13 12.09 29.19
C THR A 235 0.62 11.81 29.14
N ALA A 236 -0.13 12.38 30.08
CA ALA A 236 -1.59 12.36 30.04
C ALA A 236 -2.13 13.18 28.85
N GLU A 237 -3.40 13.03 28.50
CA GLU A 237 -4.05 13.86 27.48
C GLU A 237 -3.95 15.34 27.83
N THR A 238 -3.58 16.17 26.84
CA THR A 238 -3.46 17.63 26.98
C THR A 238 -4.16 18.33 25.80
N PRO A 239 -4.33 19.66 25.83
CA PRO A 239 -4.86 20.39 24.68
C PRO A 239 -4.07 20.24 23.38
N VAL A 240 -2.79 19.81 23.44
CA VAL A 240 -1.90 19.59 22.28
C VAL A 240 -1.61 18.11 22.01
N PHE A 241 -1.98 17.20 22.89
CA PHE A 241 -1.66 15.80 22.81
C PHE A 241 -2.85 14.88 23.05
N GLN A 242 -3.16 14.03 22.10
CA GLN A 242 -4.16 12.94 22.20
C GLN A 242 -3.53 11.64 21.75
N LYS A 243 -3.39 10.67 22.66
CA LYS A 243 -2.74 9.37 22.37
C LYS A 243 -3.36 8.66 21.18
N GLY A 244 -4.68 8.72 21.08
CA GLY A 244 -5.44 8.09 20.00
C GLY A 244 -5.31 8.76 18.64
N LYS A 245 -4.59 9.88 18.53
CA LYS A 245 -4.37 10.61 17.27
C LYS A 245 -2.90 10.78 16.92
N THR A 246 -2.03 10.63 17.89
CA THR A 246 -0.61 10.91 17.70
C THR A 246 0.17 9.63 17.45
N VAL A 247 0.95 9.61 16.37
CA VAL A 247 1.77 8.48 15.93
C VAL A 247 3.24 8.80 16.22
N PHE A 248 3.96 7.91 16.88
CA PHE A 248 5.39 8.08 17.13
C PHE A 248 6.19 7.96 15.84
N GLY A 249 7.08 8.92 15.59
CA GLY A 249 7.91 8.98 14.38
C GLY A 249 7.26 9.68 13.18
N ILE A 250 6.02 10.21 13.31
CA ILE A 250 5.28 10.82 12.20
C ILE A 250 6.01 12.01 11.56
N HIS A 251 6.74 12.80 12.33
CA HIS A 251 7.53 13.94 11.83
C HIS A 251 8.69 13.49 10.93
N LEU A 252 9.36 12.38 11.28
CA LEU A 252 10.42 11.78 10.47
C LEU A 252 9.85 11.17 9.19
N LEU A 253 8.70 10.50 9.30
CA LEU A 253 7.97 9.96 8.15
C LEU A 253 7.58 11.06 7.15
N LYS A 254 7.10 12.20 7.64
CA LYS A 254 6.74 13.35 6.80
C LYS A 254 7.98 13.94 6.11
N ARG A 255 9.08 14.09 6.84
CA ARG A 255 10.37 14.52 6.28
C ARG A 255 10.84 13.56 5.18
N LEU A 256 10.78 12.24 5.42
CA LEU A 256 11.13 11.23 4.41
C LEU A 256 10.26 11.35 3.16
N LYS A 257 8.95 11.55 3.32
CA LYS A 257 8.02 11.77 2.20
C LYS A 257 8.42 12.97 1.33
N GLN A 258 8.83 14.07 1.96
CA GLN A 258 9.24 15.30 1.26
C GLN A 258 10.59 15.11 0.53
N GLU A 259 11.54 14.39 1.12
CA GLU A 259 12.88 14.22 0.57
C GLU A 259 12.96 13.16 -0.54
N LYS A 260 12.24 12.05 -0.40
CA LYS A 260 12.41 10.84 -1.24
C LYS A 260 11.11 10.24 -1.76
N GLY A 261 9.96 10.76 -1.36
CA GLY A 261 8.68 10.10 -1.55
C GLY A 261 8.44 8.97 -0.54
N LEU A 262 7.25 8.36 -0.60
CA LEU A 262 6.84 7.33 0.34
C LEU A 262 5.99 6.28 -0.38
N GLU A 263 6.52 5.08 -0.55
CA GLU A 263 5.82 3.96 -1.21
C GLU A 263 4.86 3.24 -0.25
N ASN A 264 5.28 3.07 1.00
CA ASN A 264 4.49 2.45 2.06
C ASN A 264 4.93 2.95 3.44
N ILE A 265 4.10 2.68 4.44
CA ILE A 265 4.38 2.95 5.86
C ILE A 265 4.45 1.61 6.59
N ILE A 266 5.50 1.41 7.37
CA ILE A 266 5.62 0.24 8.25
C ILE A 266 5.13 0.66 9.64
N ILE A 267 4.21 -0.14 10.22
CA ILE A 267 3.69 0.10 11.57
C ILE A 267 4.15 -1.03 12.47
N VAL A 268 4.83 -0.66 13.55
CA VAL A 268 5.30 -1.55 14.62
C VAL A 268 4.59 -1.25 15.95
N GLU A 269 4.82 -2.03 17.01
CA GLU A 269 4.10 -1.86 18.28
C GLU A 269 4.67 -0.74 19.15
N GLY A 270 6.00 -0.65 19.24
CA GLY A 270 6.66 0.21 20.21
C GLY A 270 7.65 1.20 19.63
N GLN A 271 7.97 2.23 20.44
CA GLN A 271 8.94 3.24 20.04
C GLN A 271 10.37 2.70 19.89
N ILE A 272 10.73 1.65 20.65
CA ILE A 272 12.04 1.01 20.50
C ILE A 272 12.16 0.33 19.15
N ASP A 273 11.08 -0.34 18.71
CA ASP A 273 11.04 -1.00 17.41
C ASP A 273 11.17 0.02 16.27
N VAL A 274 10.49 1.18 16.39
CA VAL A 274 10.66 2.28 15.42
C VAL A 274 12.12 2.70 15.32
N ILE A 275 12.79 2.95 16.45
CA ILE A 275 14.19 3.39 16.48
C ILE A 275 15.09 2.31 15.86
N SER A 276 14.87 1.03 16.22
CA SER A 276 15.64 -0.09 15.67
C SER A 276 15.42 -0.27 14.18
N MET A 277 14.18 -0.13 13.71
CA MET A 277 13.84 -0.16 12.28
C MET A 277 14.52 0.97 11.52
N HIS A 278 14.50 2.20 12.06
CA HIS A 278 15.21 3.34 11.46
C HIS A 278 16.71 3.09 11.36
N ARG A 279 17.33 2.52 12.39
CA ARG A 279 18.74 2.09 12.40
C ARG A 279 19.00 1.03 11.32
N GLY A 280 18.08 0.08 11.13
CA GLY A 280 18.13 -0.94 10.07
C GLY A 280 17.98 -0.38 8.65
N GLY A 281 17.62 0.91 8.51
CA GLY A 281 17.39 1.58 7.23
C GLY A 281 15.92 1.69 6.83
N PHE A 282 14.99 1.15 7.61
CA PHE A 282 13.53 1.22 7.38
C PHE A 282 12.94 2.52 7.94
N LYS A 283 13.34 3.65 7.36
CA LYS A 283 13.00 5.01 7.85
C LYS A 283 11.52 5.38 7.70
N ASN A 284 10.74 4.57 6.99
CA ASN A 284 9.28 4.70 6.83
C ASN A 284 8.48 4.02 7.95
N THR A 285 9.11 3.76 9.11
CA THR A 285 8.50 3.06 10.24
C THR A 285 7.97 4.01 11.30
N VAL A 286 6.78 3.71 11.83
CA VAL A 286 6.08 4.44 12.90
C VAL A 286 5.42 3.48 13.88
N ALA A 287 4.98 3.98 15.04
CA ALA A 287 4.25 3.17 16.03
C ALA A 287 3.13 3.96 16.72
N GLY A 288 2.20 3.23 17.34
CA GLY A 288 1.30 3.76 18.35
C GLY A 288 2.04 4.10 19.66
N LEU A 289 1.33 4.62 20.64
CA LEU A 289 1.90 5.11 21.92
C LEU A 289 1.46 4.25 23.11
N GLY A 290 1.65 2.91 23.01
CA GLY A 290 1.27 1.98 24.08
C GLY A 290 -0.23 1.86 24.27
N THR A 291 -1.01 2.22 23.27
CA THR A 291 -2.45 1.99 23.14
C THR A 291 -2.72 1.24 21.84
N ALA A 292 -3.85 0.55 21.76
CA ALA A 292 -4.29 -0.04 20.51
C ALA A 292 -4.34 1.02 19.40
N PHE A 293 -3.98 0.63 18.19
CA PHE A 293 -4.07 1.49 17.02
C PHE A 293 -5.52 1.95 16.81
N THR A 294 -5.74 3.19 16.37
CA THR A 294 -7.07 3.80 16.29
C THR A 294 -7.41 4.24 14.87
N ALA A 295 -8.70 4.50 14.62
CA ALA A 295 -9.16 5.09 13.36
C ALA A 295 -8.57 6.49 13.09
N ASP A 296 -8.27 7.26 14.14
CA ASP A 296 -7.61 8.56 14.01
C ASP A 296 -6.15 8.41 13.57
N HIS A 297 -5.42 7.43 14.12
CA HIS A 297 -4.08 7.09 13.64
C HIS A 297 -4.09 6.74 12.15
N ALA A 298 -5.02 5.89 11.72
CA ALA A 298 -5.16 5.51 10.31
C ALA A 298 -5.44 6.73 9.41
N ARG A 299 -6.32 7.64 9.86
CA ARG A 299 -6.62 8.88 9.12
C ARG A 299 -5.40 9.80 8.99
N GLU A 300 -4.59 9.92 10.04
CA GLU A 300 -3.35 10.71 9.97
C GLU A 300 -2.32 10.10 9.02
N LEU A 301 -2.13 8.79 9.06
CA LEU A 301 -1.21 8.10 8.15
C LEU A 301 -1.70 8.11 6.71
N LYS A 302 -3.01 8.00 6.48
CA LYS A 302 -3.60 8.06 5.12
C LYS A 302 -3.29 9.37 4.39
N LYS A 303 -3.15 10.49 5.10
CA LYS A 303 -2.70 11.77 4.52
C LYS A 303 -1.29 11.68 3.92
N LEU A 304 -0.46 10.77 4.43
CA LEU A 304 0.91 10.60 4.00
C LEU A 304 1.06 9.52 2.92
N CYS A 305 0.47 8.35 3.11
CA CYS A 305 0.53 7.23 2.17
C CYS A 305 -0.66 6.30 2.35
N ASN A 306 -1.14 5.71 1.25
CA ASN A 306 -2.26 4.78 1.25
C ASN A 306 -1.85 3.33 1.54
N ASN A 307 -0.56 3.01 1.35
CA ASN A 307 -0.03 1.66 1.49
C ASN A 307 0.60 1.47 2.88
N VAL A 308 0.23 0.41 3.57
CA VAL A 308 0.69 0.12 4.93
C VAL A 308 1.15 -1.33 5.04
N ILE A 309 2.22 -1.55 5.79
CA ILE A 309 2.70 -2.86 6.22
C ILE A 309 2.61 -2.93 7.75
N LEU A 310 1.76 -3.80 8.28
CA LEU A 310 1.72 -4.09 9.70
C LEU A 310 2.83 -5.09 10.03
N CYS A 311 3.70 -4.74 10.98
CA CYS A 311 4.85 -5.53 11.39
C CYS A 311 4.89 -5.57 12.93
N PHE A 312 3.93 -6.30 13.53
CA PHE A 312 3.77 -6.44 14.97
C PHE A 312 4.51 -7.66 15.51
N ASP A 313 4.66 -7.75 16.82
CA ASP A 313 5.42 -8.81 17.48
C ASP A 313 4.91 -10.21 17.14
N GLY A 314 5.79 -11.20 17.10
CA GLY A 314 5.48 -12.58 16.73
C GLY A 314 4.85 -13.39 17.86
N ASP A 315 4.22 -12.77 18.85
CA ASP A 315 3.54 -13.41 19.96
C ASP A 315 2.00 -13.34 19.85
N GLU A 316 1.30 -13.95 20.80
CA GLU A 316 -0.17 -13.96 20.81
C GLU A 316 -0.78 -12.55 20.99
N ALA A 317 -0.09 -11.65 21.69
CA ALA A 317 -0.56 -10.28 21.89
C ALA A 317 -0.43 -9.50 20.58
N GLY A 318 0.69 -9.64 19.86
CA GLY A 318 0.92 -9.05 18.54
C GLY A 318 -0.04 -9.60 17.48
N GLU A 319 -0.38 -10.89 17.50
CA GLU A 319 -1.44 -11.43 16.61
C GLU A 319 -2.78 -10.74 16.86
N LYS A 320 -3.19 -10.60 18.12
CA LYS A 320 -4.43 -9.90 18.49
C LYS A 320 -4.42 -8.42 18.11
N ALA A 321 -3.26 -7.77 18.25
CA ALA A 321 -3.06 -6.39 17.84
C ALA A 321 -3.15 -6.24 16.33
N THR A 322 -2.53 -7.15 15.56
CA THR A 322 -2.59 -7.22 14.09
C THR A 322 -4.05 -7.33 13.62
N LEU A 323 -4.83 -8.24 14.17
CA LEU A 323 -6.25 -8.44 13.78
C LEU A 323 -7.08 -7.17 13.99
N ARG A 324 -6.88 -6.44 15.11
CA ARG A 324 -7.56 -5.17 15.37
C ARG A 324 -7.12 -4.06 14.42
N ALA A 325 -5.80 -3.98 14.15
CA ALA A 325 -5.25 -2.98 13.24
C ALA A 325 -5.75 -3.19 11.80
N ILE A 326 -5.88 -4.45 11.35
CA ILE A 326 -6.46 -4.76 10.04
C ILE A 326 -7.86 -4.17 9.89
N ASP A 327 -8.75 -4.37 10.86
CA ASP A 327 -10.12 -3.87 10.80
C ASP A 327 -10.14 -2.33 10.72
N ILE A 328 -9.25 -1.65 11.46
CA ILE A 328 -9.12 -0.19 11.45
C ILE A 328 -8.60 0.32 10.10
N MET A 329 -7.54 -0.31 9.55
CA MET A 329 -6.95 0.10 8.29
C MET A 329 -7.92 -0.09 7.12
N ARG A 330 -8.68 -1.17 7.13
CA ARG A 330 -9.72 -1.42 6.12
C ARG A 330 -10.85 -0.40 6.18
N ASN A 331 -11.33 -0.08 7.38
CA ASN A 331 -12.37 0.95 7.56
C ASN A 331 -11.86 2.36 7.15
N ALA A 332 -10.56 2.57 7.16
CA ALA A 332 -9.92 3.77 6.64
C ALA A 332 -9.61 3.69 5.13
N ASP A 333 -9.95 2.58 4.47
CA ASP A 333 -9.68 2.33 3.04
C ASP A 333 -8.17 2.49 2.72
N MET A 334 -7.33 1.76 3.44
CA MET A 334 -5.87 1.69 3.26
C MET A 334 -5.43 0.33 2.74
N ASN A 335 -4.56 0.31 1.75
CA ASN A 335 -3.95 -0.91 1.21
C ASN A 335 -3.00 -1.50 2.25
N THR A 336 -3.41 -2.61 2.86
CA THR A 336 -2.69 -3.18 4.00
C THR A 336 -2.10 -4.54 3.66
N LYS A 337 -0.82 -4.72 3.97
CA LYS A 337 -0.12 -6.01 3.98
C LYS A 337 0.37 -6.32 5.39
N ILE A 338 0.60 -7.59 5.69
CA ILE A 338 1.09 -8.04 6.99
C ILE A 338 2.45 -8.71 6.82
N ALA A 339 3.48 -8.15 7.45
CA ALA A 339 4.78 -8.75 7.63
C ALA A 339 4.73 -9.63 8.87
N VAL A 340 4.83 -10.94 8.68
CA VAL A 340 4.73 -11.91 9.78
C VAL A 340 6.09 -12.07 10.45
N MET A 341 6.17 -11.66 11.71
CA MET A 341 7.39 -11.82 12.52
C MET A 341 7.60 -13.29 12.92
N PRO A 342 8.85 -13.73 13.09
CA PRO A 342 9.13 -15.07 13.66
C PRO A 342 8.52 -15.21 15.06
N ASN A 343 8.11 -16.43 15.43
CA ASN A 343 7.47 -16.70 16.71
C ASN A 343 8.26 -16.15 17.89
N GLY A 344 7.61 -15.32 18.70
CA GLY A 344 8.11 -14.74 19.93
C GLY A 344 9.20 -13.66 19.74
N GLN A 345 9.46 -13.21 18.52
CA GLN A 345 10.44 -12.15 18.24
C GLN A 345 9.75 -10.81 17.94
N ASP A 346 10.38 -9.73 18.38
CA ASP A 346 10.05 -8.37 17.98
C ASP A 346 11.00 -7.85 16.88
N PRO A 347 10.72 -6.71 16.22
CA PRO A 347 11.60 -6.12 15.20
C PRO A 347 13.02 -5.79 15.71
N ASP A 348 13.17 -5.33 16.97
CA ASP A 348 14.48 -5.03 17.58
C ASP A 348 15.33 -6.30 17.71
N GLU A 349 14.73 -7.42 18.12
CA GLU A 349 15.42 -8.72 18.26
C GLU A 349 15.87 -9.28 16.91
N VAL A 350 15.03 -9.23 15.89
CA VAL A 350 15.39 -9.65 14.53
C VAL A 350 16.54 -8.82 13.99
N LEU A 351 16.47 -7.50 14.14
CA LEU A 351 17.52 -6.59 13.64
C LEU A 351 18.87 -6.74 14.38
N LYS A 352 18.87 -7.22 15.62
CA LYS A 352 20.08 -7.53 16.40
C LYS A 352 20.69 -8.89 16.07
N SER A 353 19.95 -9.77 15.41
CA SER A 353 20.45 -11.09 15.02
C SER A 353 21.48 -10.98 13.91
N GLU A 354 22.28 -12.05 13.71
CA GLU A 354 23.20 -12.14 12.59
C GLU A 354 22.46 -11.93 11.24
N ASN A 355 22.98 -11.07 10.37
CA ASN A 355 22.34 -10.63 9.13
C ASN A 355 20.91 -10.06 9.34
N GLY A 356 20.68 -9.40 10.49
CA GLY A 356 19.35 -8.95 10.91
C GLY A 356 18.68 -8.01 9.93
N LYS A 357 19.43 -7.12 9.28
CA LYS A 357 18.90 -6.23 8.23
C LYS A 357 18.33 -7.01 7.05
N ASP A 358 19.08 -8.00 6.54
CA ASP A 358 18.64 -8.80 5.37
C ASP A 358 17.44 -9.69 5.74
N LYS A 359 17.42 -10.22 6.99
CA LYS A 359 16.25 -10.96 7.49
C LYS A 359 15.02 -10.08 7.56
N MET A 360 15.15 -8.87 8.12
CA MET A 360 14.05 -7.92 8.21
C MET A 360 13.57 -7.50 6.81
N GLN A 361 14.49 -7.26 5.87
CA GLN A 361 14.12 -6.95 4.48
C GLN A 361 13.28 -8.08 3.88
N LYS A 362 13.70 -9.34 4.02
CA LYS A 362 12.93 -10.51 3.55
C LYS A 362 11.55 -10.60 4.20
N ILE A 363 11.43 -10.30 5.49
CA ILE A 363 10.14 -10.27 6.19
C ILE A 363 9.23 -9.20 5.58
N ILE A 364 9.74 -7.99 5.34
CA ILE A 364 8.98 -6.89 4.74
C ILE A 364 8.60 -7.21 3.29
N ASP A 365 9.53 -7.73 2.47
CA ASP A 365 9.29 -8.09 1.07
C ASP A 365 8.27 -9.23 0.93
N SER A 366 8.24 -10.14 1.90
CA SER A 366 7.28 -11.25 1.97
C SER A 366 5.94 -10.88 2.60
N ALA A 367 5.68 -9.58 2.85
CA ALA A 367 4.43 -9.13 3.47
C ALA A 367 3.20 -9.53 2.64
N LYS A 368 2.26 -10.21 3.29
CA LYS A 368 1.10 -10.84 2.66
C LYS A 368 -0.12 -9.92 2.67
N PRO A 369 -0.98 -9.98 1.64
CA PRO A 369 -2.32 -9.40 1.71
C PRO A 369 -3.11 -9.94 2.91
N ILE A 370 -4.02 -9.14 3.43
CA ILE A 370 -4.80 -9.44 4.65
C ILE A 370 -5.43 -10.85 4.62
N ILE A 371 -6.02 -11.24 3.49
CA ILE A 371 -6.74 -12.52 3.42
C ILE A 371 -5.80 -13.72 3.51
N TYR A 372 -4.60 -13.63 2.93
CA TYR A 372 -3.60 -14.69 3.07
C TYR A 372 -3.11 -14.82 4.51
N TYR A 373 -2.99 -13.70 5.22
CA TYR A 373 -2.68 -13.74 6.66
C TYR A 373 -3.78 -14.44 7.45
N TYR A 374 -5.06 -14.16 7.18
CA TYR A 374 -6.18 -14.86 7.82
C TYR A 374 -6.17 -16.37 7.51
N ILE A 375 -5.94 -16.72 6.24
CA ILE A 375 -5.85 -18.12 5.81
C ILE A 375 -4.73 -18.85 6.59
N ASP A 376 -3.54 -18.28 6.66
CA ASP A 376 -2.40 -18.89 7.34
C ASP A 376 -2.64 -18.98 8.86
N SER A 377 -3.14 -17.93 9.50
CA SER A 377 -3.44 -17.89 10.93
C SER A 377 -4.52 -18.93 11.30
N PHE A 378 -5.61 -19.00 10.53
CA PHE A 378 -6.67 -19.98 10.81
C PHE A 378 -6.27 -21.40 10.45
N LYS A 379 -5.43 -21.61 9.42
CA LYS A 379 -4.86 -22.90 9.10
C LYS A 379 -3.99 -23.43 10.24
N ALA A 380 -3.18 -22.58 10.86
CA ALA A 380 -2.34 -22.98 12.00
C ALA A 380 -3.17 -23.43 13.23
N LYS A 381 -4.40 -22.91 13.38
CA LYS A 381 -5.31 -23.20 14.52
C LYS A 381 -6.25 -24.38 14.27
N ASN A 382 -6.34 -24.90 13.04
CA ASN A 382 -7.30 -25.93 12.67
C ASN A 382 -6.60 -27.08 11.93
N ASP A 383 -6.86 -28.31 12.36
CA ASP A 383 -6.37 -29.52 11.69
C ASP A 383 -7.22 -29.82 10.44
N LEU A 384 -6.70 -29.40 9.27
CA LEU A 384 -7.39 -29.58 7.98
C LEU A 384 -7.45 -31.05 7.49
N SER A 385 -6.83 -32.00 8.19
CA SER A 385 -7.03 -33.42 7.90
C SER A 385 -8.39 -33.92 8.40
N LYS A 386 -8.98 -33.24 9.40
CA LYS A 386 -10.25 -33.59 10.03
C LYS A 386 -11.42 -32.80 9.45
N PRO A 387 -12.61 -33.42 9.28
CA PRO A 387 -13.80 -32.71 8.78
C PRO A 387 -14.18 -31.48 9.62
N ASP A 388 -14.18 -31.61 10.96
CA ASP A 388 -14.50 -30.51 11.87
C ASP A 388 -13.49 -29.36 11.76
N GLY A 389 -12.19 -29.69 11.65
CA GLY A 389 -11.13 -28.69 11.44
C GLY A 389 -11.32 -27.92 10.13
N LYS A 390 -11.66 -28.62 9.02
CA LYS A 390 -12.00 -27.97 7.77
C LYS A 390 -13.21 -27.05 7.89
N ALA A 391 -14.28 -27.52 8.54
CA ALA A 391 -15.50 -26.73 8.71
C ALA A 391 -15.24 -25.45 9.54
N ASN A 392 -14.51 -25.58 10.66
CA ASN A 392 -14.14 -24.44 11.50
C ASN A 392 -13.23 -23.45 10.77
N PHE A 393 -12.24 -23.95 10.02
CA PHE A 393 -11.36 -23.12 9.19
C PHE A 393 -12.18 -22.33 8.17
N VAL A 394 -13.01 -23.00 7.37
CA VAL A 394 -13.85 -22.36 6.35
C VAL A 394 -14.77 -21.32 6.98
N LYS A 395 -15.46 -21.65 8.07
CA LYS A 395 -16.31 -20.70 8.78
C LYS A 395 -15.54 -19.44 9.17
N SER A 396 -14.38 -19.59 9.80
CA SER A 396 -13.55 -18.47 10.26
C SER A 396 -13.03 -17.60 9.12
N VAL A 397 -12.55 -18.21 8.02
CA VAL A 397 -12.06 -17.47 6.86
C VAL A 397 -13.20 -16.75 6.15
N LEU A 398 -14.36 -17.42 5.93
CA LEU A 398 -15.49 -16.81 5.24
C LEU A 398 -16.13 -15.68 6.04
N GLU A 399 -16.17 -15.75 7.37
CA GLU A 399 -16.62 -14.63 8.21
C GLU A 399 -15.77 -13.36 7.97
N ARG A 400 -14.46 -13.52 7.85
CA ARG A 400 -13.57 -12.41 7.51
C ARG A 400 -13.74 -11.97 6.05
N LEU A 401 -13.87 -12.92 5.13
CA LEU A 401 -14.01 -12.65 3.70
C LEU A 401 -15.32 -11.90 3.38
N LYS A 402 -16.40 -12.10 4.13
CA LYS A 402 -17.67 -11.33 4.01
C LYS A 402 -17.48 -9.81 4.08
N THR A 403 -16.45 -9.35 4.75
CA THR A 403 -16.17 -7.92 4.88
C THR A 403 -15.43 -7.32 3.67
N PHE A 404 -15.05 -8.14 2.68
CA PHE A 404 -14.38 -7.72 1.44
C PHE A 404 -15.41 -7.46 0.33
N SER A 405 -15.01 -6.72 -0.71
CA SER A 405 -15.85 -6.52 -1.89
C SER A 405 -16.11 -7.84 -2.62
N GLN A 406 -17.22 -7.93 -3.33
CA GLN A 406 -17.58 -9.16 -4.04
C GLN A 406 -16.50 -9.66 -5.03
N PRO A 407 -15.83 -8.79 -5.83
CA PRO A 407 -14.72 -9.22 -6.66
C PRO A 407 -13.54 -9.80 -5.87
N GLU A 408 -13.21 -9.21 -4.73
CA GLU A 408 -12.15 -9.73 -3.85
C GLU A 408 -12.54 -11.09 -3.26
N GLN A 409 -13.80 -11.24 -2.82
CA GLN A 409 -14.30 -12.52 -2.31
C GLN A 409 -14.13 -13.62 -3.35
N GLU A 410 -14.54 -13.38 -4.60
CA GLU A 410 -14.39 -14.35 -5.70
C GLU A 410 -12.92 -14.69 -5.98
N ALA A 411 -12.02 -13.72 -5.93
CA ALA A 411 -10.60 -13.93 -6.20
C ALA A 411 -9.92 -14.89 -5.20
N TYR A 412 -10.40 -14.95 -3.96
CA TYR A 412 -9.79 -15.78 -2.91
C TYR A 412 -10.46 -17.16 -2.70
N LEU A 413 -11.67 -17.38 -3.24
CA LEU A 413 -12.37 -18.66 -3.11
C LEU A 413 -11.59 -19.87 -3.66
N PRO A 414 -10.87 -19.78 -4.80
CA PRO A 414 -10.06 -20.88 -5.29
C PRO A 414 -9.02 -21.37 -4.28
N LYS A 415 -8.35 -20.45 -3.56
CA LYS A 415 -7.36 -20.80 -2.54
C LYS A 415 -7.98 -21.56 -1.35
N ILE A 416 -9.19 -21.18 -0.93
CA ILE A 416 -9.92 -21.86 0.14
C ILE A 416 -10.36 -23.25 -0.31
N ARG A 417 -10.85 -23.37 -1.58
CA ARG A 417 -11.18 -24.67 -2.20
C ARG A 417 -9.98 -25.59 -2.18
N ASP A 418 -8.82 -25.15 -2.64
CA ASP A 418 -7.61 -25.98 -2.77
C ASP A 418 -7.11 -26.49 -1.42
N LEU A 419 -7.29 -25.70 -0.35
CA LEU A 419 -6.94 -26.11 1.02
C LEU A 419 -7.92 -27.09 1.65
N THR A 420 -9.19 -27.05 1.25
CA THR A 420 -10.27 -27.78 1.94
C THR A 420 -10.91 -28.86 1.09
N ASN A 421 -10.73 -28.82 -0.25
CA ASN A 421 -11.44 -29.61 -1.25
C ASN A 421 -12.98 -29.40 -1.20
N MET A 422 -13.45 -28.25 -0.69
CA MET A 422 -14.89 -27.91 -0.68
C MET A 422 -15.29 -27.27 -2.02
N PRO A 423 -16.46 -27.61 -2.58
CA PRO A 423 -16.96 -27.00 -3.80
C PRO A 423 -17.09 -25.47 -3.67
N ILE A 424 -16.67 -24.72 -4.70
CA ILE A 424 -16.73 -23.25 -4.71
C ILE A 424 -18.16 -22.74 -4.48
N ASP A 425 -19.16 -23.41 -5.06
CA ASP A 425 -20.56 -23.03 -4.91
C ASP A 425 -21.06 -23.15 -3.47
N MET A 426 -20.55 -24.11 -2.72
CA MET A 426 -20.81 -24.21 -1.28
C MET A 426 -20.19 -23.03 -0.52
N LEU A 427 -18.97 -22.63 -0.88
CA LEU A 427 -18.29 -21.47 -0.29
C LEU A 427 -19.04 -20.17 -0.61
N ARG A 428 -19.49 -19.99 -1.85
CA ARG A 428 -20.30 -18.84 -2.29
C ARG A 428 -21.62 -18.75 -1.51
N ARG A 429 -22.34 -19.87 -1.33
CA ARG A 429 -23.58 -19.90 -0.51
C ARG A 429 -23.34 -19.42 0.91
N ASN A 430 -22.24 -19.84 1.52
CA ASN A 430 -21.88 -19.43 2.89
C ASN A 430 -21.48 -17.95 2.98
N LEU A 431 -21.08 -17.31 1.88
CA LEU A 431 -20.85 -15.87 1.78
C LEU A 431 -22.15 -15.08 1.59
N GLY A 432 -23.28 -15.75 1.32
CA GLY A 432 -24.54 -15.08 0.98
C GLY A 432 -24.56 -14.52 -0.43
N MET A 433 -23.66 -14.98 -1.29
CA MET A 433 -23.67 -14.61 -2.70
C MET A 433 -24.91 -15.24 -3.35
N ASN A 434 -25.68 -14.46 -4.07
CA ASN A 434 -26.77 -14.98 -4.91
C ASN A 434 -26.15 -15.87 -5.98
N ILE A 435 -26.15 -17.16 -5.72
CA ILE A 435 -25.99 -18.14 -6.78
C ILE A 435 -27.32 -18.05 -7.54
N MET A 436 -27.35 -17.45 -8.72
CA MET A 436 -28.42 -17.79 -9.62
C MET A 436 -28.52 -19.31 -9.63
N PRO A 437 -29.70 -19.91 -9.35
CA PRO A 437 -29.80 -21.34 -9.39
C PRO A 437 -29.29 -21.77 -10.75
N THR A 438 -28.11 -22.36 -10.78
CA THR A 438 -27.76 -23.24 -11.87
C THR A 438 -28.79 -24.33 -11.78
N PHE A 439 -29.86 -24.21 -12.58
CA PHE A 439 -30.67 -25.36 -12.87
C PHE A 439 -29.69 -26.47 -13.21
N GLU A 440 -29.74 -27.58 -12.47
CA GLU A 440 -29.18 -28.84 -12.94
C GLU A 440 -29.83 -29.10 -14.29
N LYS A 441 -29.27 -28.53 -15.35
CA LYS A 441 -29.47 -29.02 -16.66
C LYS A 441 -28.83 -30.42 -16.65
N LYS A 442 -29.68 -31.44 -16.69
CA LYS A 442 -29.29 -32.72 -17.32
C LYS A 442 -28.29 -32.37 -18.40
N GLU A 443 -27.22 -33.14 -18.51
CA GLU A 443 -26.14 -33.04 -19.49
C GLU A 443 -26.69 -32.74 -20.92
N GLU A 444 -27.10 -31.54 -21.17
CA GLU A 444 -27.05 -30.94 -22.48
C GLU A 444 -25.61 -30.45 -22.63
N LYS A 445 -24.91 -31.01 -23.59
CA LYS A 445 -23.59 -30.60 -24.07
C LYS A 445 -23.55 -29.08 -24.08
N VAL A 446 -22.98 -28.49 -23.01
CA VAL A 446 -22.69 -27.04 -22.96
C VAL A 446 -21.56 -26.84 -23.94
N LEU A 447 -21.87 -26.30 -25.10
CA LEU A 447 -20.90 -25.74 -26.02
C LEU A 447 -20.08 -24.70 -25.24
N PRO A 448 -18.74 -24.78 -25.21
CA PRO A 448 -17.91 -23.84 -24.50
C PRO A 448 -18.18 -22.45 -25.02
N THR A 449 -18.36 -21.52 -24.07
CA THR A 449 -18.43 -20.08 -24.33
C THR A 449 -17.23 -19.70 -25.19
N ARG A 450 -17.48 -19.03 -26.32
CA ARG A 450 -16.47 -18.54 -27.27
C ARG A 450 -15.21 -18.09 -26.52
N ILE A 451 -14.10 -18.68 -26.87
CA ILE A 451 -12.77 -18.32 -26.38
C ILE A 451 -12.52 -16.89 -26.82
N ASN A 452 -12.50 -15.95 -25.87
CA ASN A 452 -12.09 -14.58 -26.15
C ASN A 452 -10.58 -14.55 -26.43
N GLY A 453 -10.24 -14.63 -27.70
CA GLY A 453 -8.91 -14.39 -28.24
C GLY A 453 -8.22 -15.64 -28.78
N ASN A 454 -7.81 -15.59 -30.03
CA ASN A 454 -7.03 -16.59 -30.77
C ASN A 454 -5.77 -17.02 -30.03
N LYS A 455 -5.14 -16.09 -29.31
CA LYS A 455 -3.88 -16.35 -28.59
C LYS A 455 -3.98 -17.49 -27.56
N ARG A 456 -5.13 -17.65 -26.88
CA ARG A 456 -5.32 -18.75 -25.93
C ARG A 456 -5.51 -20.10 -26.64
N ALA A 457 -6.20 -20.08 -27.77
CA ALA A 457 -6.37 -21.26 -28.61
C ALA A 457 -5.04 -21.71 -29.24
N GLU A 458 -4.23 -20.77 -29.74
CA GLU A 458 -2.87 -21.01 -30.23
C GLU A 458 -1.99 -21.64 -29.14
N ASN A 459 -1.92 -21.03 -27.95
CA ASN A 459 -1.11 -21.56 -26.85
C ASN A 459 -1.54 -22.96 -26.44
N PHE A 460 -2.85 -23.26 -26.39
CA PHE A 460 -3.34 -24.60 -26.06
C PHE A 460 -2.94 -25.64 -27.12
N ILE A 461 -3.05 -25.31 -28.40
CA ILE A 461 -2.65 -26.21 -29.50
C ILE A 461 -1.14 -26.45 -29.44
N LEU A 462 -0.32 -25.39 -29.31
CA LEU A 462 1.13 -25.49 -29.24
C LEU A 462 1.61 -26.28 -28.01
N ALA A 463 0.99 -26.04 -26.85
CA ALA A 463 1.25 -26.83 -25.65
C ALA A 463 0.88 -28.31 -25.86
N SER A 464 -0.27 -28.59 -26.51
CA SER A 464 -0.70 -29.95 -26.79
C SER A 464 0.28 -30.70 -27.72
N ILE A 465 0.82 -30.02 -28.73
CA ILE A 465 1.85 -30.57 -29.63
C ILE A 465 3.16 -30.83 -28.85
N LEU A 466 3.65 -29.85 -28.09
CA LEU A 466 4.88 -29.94 -27.29
C LEU A 466 4.80 -31.09 -26.27
N HIS A 467 3.67 -31.22 -25.57
CA HIS A 467 3.41 -32.24 -24.57
C HIS A 467 3.00 -33.61 -25.19
N LYS A 468 2.99 -33.70 -26.52
CA LYS A 468 2.67 -34.94 -27.29
C LYS A 468 1.35 -35.58 -26.86
N LYS A 469 0.32 -34.78 -26.70
CA LYS A 469 -0.99 -35.26 -26.28
C LYS A 469 -1.58 -36.22 -27.33
N PRO A 470 -2.25 -37.30 -26.91
CA PRO A 470 -2.73 -38.35 -27.84
C PRO A 470 -3.82 -37.89 -28.81
N PHE A 471 -4.51 -36.81 -28.51
CA PHE A 471 -5.59 -36.24 -29.31
C PHE A 471 -5.11 -35.26 -30.40
N VAL A 472 -3.81 -34.97 -30.49
CA VAL A 472 -3.23 -34.09 -31.51
C VAL A 472 -3.31 -34.81 -32.88
N ASP A 473 -4.07 -34.25 -33.84
CA ASP A 473 -4.20 -34.82 -35.18
C ASP A 473 -2.94 -34.53 -36.01
N LYS A 474 -2.14 -35.55 -36.21
CA LYS A 474 -0.86 -35.49 -36.96
C LYS A 474 -1.01 -35.22 -38.45
N ARG A 475 -2.25 -35.27 -38.99
CA ARG A 475 -2.52 -34.98 -40.41
C ARG A 475 -2.67 -33.48 -40.65
N LEU A 476 -2.92 -32.68 -39.62
CA LEU A 476 -3.07 -31.23 -39.73
C LEU A 476 -1.73 -30.54 -39.90
N ASP A 477 -1.64 -29.64 -40.84
CA ASP A 477 -0.53 -28.70 -40.99
C ASP A 477 -0.75 -27.48 -40.10
N TYR A 478 -0.21 -27.55 -38.88
CA TYR A 478 -0.35 -26.52 -37.89
C TYR A 478 0.28 -25.17 -38.29
N LYS A 479 1.27 -25.19 -39.25
CA LYS A 479 1.85 -23.95 -39.77
C LYS A 479 0.89 -23.20 -40.67
N LYS A 480 0.03 -23.92 -41.41
CA LYS A 480 -1.06 -23.28 -42.18
C LYS A 480 -2.15 -22.72 -41.26
N LEU A 481 -2.40 -23.37 -40.11
CA LEU A 481 -3.41 -22.98 -39.15
C LEU A 481 -2.96 -21.79 -38.29
N ILE A 482 -1.70 -21.77 -37.87
CA ILE A 482 -1.09 -20.77 -36.98
C ILE A 482 0.16 -20.20 -37.65
N ASP A 483 0.01 -19.52 -38.79
CA ASP A 483 1.12 -19.00 -39.60
C ASP A 483 1.95 -17.95 -38.86
N SER A 484 1.36 -17.21 -37.95
CA SER A 484 2.06 -16.26 -37.06
C SER A 484 3.07 -16.92 -36.12
N ARG A 485 3.02 -18.27 -35.98
CA ARG A 485 3.83 -19.09 -35.05
C ARG A 485 4.60 -20.20 -35.77
N ALA A 486 4.83 -20.07 -37.07
CA ALA A 486 5.49 -21.10 -37.88
C ALA A 486 6.90 -21.47 -37.36
N ASN A 487 7.68 -20.47 -36.89
CA ASN A 487 9.01 -20.68 -36.33
C ASN A 487 8.98 -21.45 -35.02
N GLU A 488 8.03 -21.14 -34.14
CA GLU A 488 7.84 -21.83 -32.86
C GLU A 488 7.38 -23.26 -33.06
N ILE A 489 6.56 -23.53 -34.08
CA ILE A 489 6.18 -24.90 -34.47
C ILE A 489 7.40 -25.69 -34.93
N ASP A 490 8.29 -25.12 -35.75
CA ASP A 490 9.55 -25.73 -36.16
C ASP A 490 10.43 -26.11 -34.96
N ILE A 491 10.52 -25.24 -33.98
CA ILE A 491 11.26 -25.49 -32.74
C ILE A 491 10.61 -26.65 -31.98
N ILE A 492 9.28 -26.63 -31.80
CA ILE A 492 8.55 -27.71 -31.11
C ILE A 492 8.73 -29.05 -31.80
N ASP A 493 8.67 -29.10 -33.14
CA ASP A 493 8.84 -30.32 -33.94
C ASP A 493 10.27 -30.84 -33.87
N SER A 494 11.26 -29.98 -33.66
CA SER A 494 12.68 -30.37 -33.55
C SER A 494 13.02 -31.03 -32.21
N VAL A 495 12.21 -30.84 -31.16
CA VAL A 495 12.53 -31.36 -29.84
C VAL A 495 11.91 -32.73 -29.56
N SER A 496 12.73 -33.67 -29.07
CA SER A 496 12.27 -35.00 -28.70
C SER A 496 11.63 -35.06 -27.31
N LYS A 497 12.07 -34.18 -26.39
CA LYS A 497 11.59 -34.06 -24.99
C LYS A 497 11.56 -32.60 -24.60
N ILE A 498 10.68 -32.22 -23.66
CA ILE A 498 10.57 -30.85 -23.15
C ILE A 498 11.92 -30.37 -22.58
N SER A 499 12.70 -31.24 -21.93
CA SER A 499 14.03 -30.90 -21.40
C SER A 499 15.01 -30.41 -22.45
N SER A 500 14.90 -30.84 -23.69
CA SER A 500 15.77 -30.37 -24.79
C SER A 500 15.33 -29.03 -25.38
N LEU A 501 14.13 -28.53 -25.05
CA LEU A 501 13.70 -27.21 -25.43
C LEU A 501 14.50 -26.12 -24.70
N PHE A 502 14.87 -26.36 -23.42
CA PHE A 502 15.65 -25.41 -22.60
C PHE A 502 17.08 -25.18 -23.15
N ASP A 503 17.58 -26.09 -24.01
CA ASP A 503 18.86 -25.91 -24.68
C ASP A 503 18.77 -25.02 -25.94
N ILE A 504 17.54 -24.77 -26.43
CA ILE A 504 17.28 -24.07 -27.69
C ILE A 504 16.72 -22.67 -27.45
N VAL A 505 15.85 -22.52 -26.43
CA VAL A 505 15.14 -21.28 -26.12
C VAL A 505 15.25 -20.94 -24.64
N ASP A 506 15.23 -19.64 -24.32
CA ASP A 506 15.26 -19.15 -22.93
C ASP A 506 13.85 -19.17 -22.32
N VAL A 507 13.43 -20.37 -21.88
CA VAL A 507 12.09 -20.58 -21.30
C VAL A 507 11.87 -19.72 -20.04
N GLU A 508 12.93 -19.42 -19.27
CA GLU A 508 12.81 -18.69 -18.01
C GLU A 508 12.53 -17.21 -18.21
N ASN A 509 13.01 -16.62 -19.30
CA ASN A 509 12.88 -15.18 -19.56
C ASN A 509 11.88 -14.84 -20.68
N GLU A 510 11.39 -15.84 -21.42
CA GLU A 510 10.42 -15.62 -22.51
C GLU A 510 8.99 -16.05 -22.10
N PRO A 511 8.07 -15.10 -21.81
CA PRO A 511 6.71 -15.40 -21.33
C PRO A 511 5.92 -16.33 -22.25
N PHE A 512 6.16 -16.27 -23.55
CA PHE A 512 5.50 -17.15 -24.53
C PHE A 512 5.84 -18.63 -24.28
N TRP A 513 7.13 -18.95 -24.08
CA TRP A 513 7.55 -20.33 -23.82
C TRP A 513 7.14 -20.82 -22.44
N GLN A 514 7.09 -19.92 -21.45
CA GLN A 514 6.53 -20.24 -20.14
C GLN A 514 5.06 -20.68 -20.24
N ASP A 515 4.24 -19.93 -21.00
CA ASP A 515 2.82 -20.22 -21.20
C ASP A 515 2.59 -21.62 -21.85
N ILE A 516 3.50 -22.08 -22.69
CA ILE A 516 3.38 -23.35 -23.41
C ILE A 516 3.99 -24.52 -22.63
N VAL A 517 5.19 -24.35 -22.07
CA VAL A 517 5.91 -25.40 -21.33
C VAL A 517 5.18 -25.76 -20.05
N TYR A 518 4.69 -24.76 -19.32
CA TYR A 518 3.99 -24.93 -18.04
C TYR A 518 2.47 -24.87 -18.16
N PHE A 519 1.94 -25.13 -19.36
CA PHE A 519 0.49 -25.06 -19.59
C PHE A 519 -0.26 -26.04 -18.68
N ASP A 520 -1.22 -25.53 -17.90
CA ASP A 520 -2.05 -26.36 -17.02
C ASP A 520 -3.29 -26.89 -17.75
N PHE A 521 -3.20 -28.13 -18.23
CA PHE A 521 -4.31 -28.81 -18.90
C PHE A 521 -5.50 -29.05 -17.96
N ALA A 522 -5.34 -29.01 -16.65
CA ALA A 522 -6.44 -29.17 -15.70
C ALA A 522 -7.39 -27.95 -15.65
N GLU A 523 -6.97 -26.80 -16.17
CA GLU A 523 -7.82 -25.61 -16.30
C GLU A 523 -8.82 -25.68 -17.45
N VAL A 524 -8.70 -26.67 -18.34
CA VAL A 524 -9.58 -26.84 -19.49
C VAL A 524 -10.91 -27.45 -19.05
N LYS A 525 -12.03 -26.78 -19.38
CA LYS A 525 -13.38 -27.29 -19.09
C LYS A 525 -13.80 -28.30 -20.16
N GLY A 526 -14.00 -29.54 -19.75
CA GLY A 526 -14.41 -30.64 -20.65
C GLY A 526 -13.30 -31.67 -20.89
N SER A 527 -13.43 -32.54 -21.90
CA SER A 527 -12.32 -33.39 -22.31
C SER A 527 -11.33 -32.55 -23.14
N ASP A 528 -10.03 -32.73 -22.89
CA ASP A 528 -8.97 -32.05 -23.61
C ASP A 528 -9.10 -32.19 -25.14
N GLU A 529 -9.57 -33.35 -25.62
CA GLU A 529 -9.76 -33.63 -27.04
C GLU A 529 -10.89 -32.78 -27.66
N VAL A 530 -12.01 -32.64 -26.97
CA VAL A 530 -13.14 -31.78 -27.46
C VAL A 530 -12.70 -30.33 -27.51
N TYR A 531 -12.03 -29.87 -26.49
CA TYR A 531 -11.53 -28.50 -26.44
C TYR A 531 -10.45 -28.24 -27.51
N PHE A 532 -9.56 -29.21 -27.74
CA PHE A 532 -8.56 -29.14 -28.81
C PHE A 532 -9.21 -28.97 -30.18
N ASN A 533 -10.20 -29.81 -30.51
CA ASN A 533 -10.90 -29.75 -31.79
C ASN A 533 -11.65 -28.42 -31.97
N GLU A 534 -12.18 -27.85 -30.89
CA GLU A 534 -12.83 -26.54 -30.94
C GLU A 534 -11.82 -25.41 -31.12
N CYS A 535 -10.64 -25.48 -30.51
CA CYS A 535 -9.55 -24.53 -30.73
C CYS A 535 -9.08 -24.57 -32.19
N VAL A 536 -8.83 -25.76 -32.73
CA VAL A 536 -8.47 -25.96 -34.13
C VAL A 536 -9.52 -25.38 -35.06
N TRP A 537 -10.80 -25.68 -34.80
CA TRP A 537 -11.89 -25.15 -35.62
C TRP A 537 -12.00 -23.62 -35.51
N SER A 538 -11.87 -23.06 -34.34
CA SER A 538 -11.93 -21.60 -34.13
C SER A 538 -10.89 -20.84 -34.97
N LEU A 539 -9.65 -21.36 -35.00
CA LEU A 539 -8.58 -20.76 -35.80
C LEU A 539 -8.81 -20.97 -37.30
N ALA A 540 -9.25 -22.15 -37.71
CA ALA A 540 -9.59 -22.44 -39.11
C ALA A 540 -10.74 -21.54 -39.62
N GLU A 541 -11.78 -21.36 -38.82
CA GLU A 541 -12.92 -20.48 -39.17
C GLU A 541 -12.46 -19.03 -39.37
N GLU A 542 -11.54 -18.54 -38.55
CA GLU A 542 -11.01 -17.19 -38.72
C GLU A 542 -10.15 -17.07 -39.98
N LYS A 543 -9.31 -18.06 -40.28
CA LYS A 543 -8.58 -18.11 -41.55
C LYS A 543 -9.51 -18.10 -42.75
N TYR A 544 -10.56 -18.89 -42.72
CA TYR A 544 -11.57 -18.87 -43.78
C TYR A 544 -12.25 -17.50 -43.92
N LYS A 545 -12.54 -16.83 -42.83
CA LYS A 545 -13.09 -15.45 -42.87
C LYS A 545 -12.08 -14.48 -43.49
N GLN A 546 -10.81 -14.55 -43.16
CA GLN A 546 -9.75 -13.72 -43.78
C GLN A 546 -9.66 -13.98 -45.29
N ILE A 547 -9.62 -15.26 -45.71
CA ILE A 547 -9.59 -15.63 -47.13
C ILE A 547 -10.83 -15.07 -47.86
N LYS A 548 -12.01 -15.18 -47.25
CA LYS A 548 -13.25 -14.63 -47.83
C LYS A 548 -13.17 -13.10 -47.95
N ASP A 549 -12.66 -12.40 -46.96
CA ASP A 549 -12.52 -10.95 -47.00
C ASP A 549 -11.54 -10.51 -48.11
N GLU A 550 -10.43 -11.25 -48.30
CA GLU A 550 -9.50 -11.01 -49.42
C GLU A 550 -10.17 -11.23 -50.78
N ILE A 551 -10.96 -12.31 -50.95
CA ILE A 551 -11.72 -12.58 -52.17
C ILE A 551 -12.74 -11.45 -52.41
N MET A 552 -13.43 -11.01 -51.37
CA MET A 552 -14.42 -9.91 -51.48
C MET A 552 -13.76 -8.56 -51.74
N ALA A 553 -12.53 -8.33 -51.26
CA ALA A 553 -11.76 -7.14 -51.61
C ALA A 553 -11.39 -7.14 -53.11
N LYS A 554 -10.91 -8.28 -53.66
CA LYS A 554 -10.65 -8.46 -55.10
C LYS A 554 -11.93 -8.28 -55.94
N TYR A 555 -13.04 -8.82 -55.48
CA TYR A 555 -14.37 -8.60 -56.12
C TYR A 555 -14.74 -7.13 -56.25
N LYS A 556 -14.48 -6.34 -55.17
CA LYS A 556 -14.79 -4.90 -55.19
C LYS A 556 -13.89 -4.12 -56.14
N LEU A 557 -12.63 -4.52 -56.32
CA LEU A 557 -11.64 -3.85 -57.17
C LEU A 557 -11.72 -4.20 -58.65
N SER A 558 -12.20 -5.42 -58.99
CA SER A 558 -12.34 -5.86 -60.38
C SER A 558 -13.48 -5.15 -61.11
N GLN A 559 -13.23 -4.74 -62.35
CA GLN A 559 -14.24 -4.17 -63.29
C GLN A 559 -14.75 -5.21 -64.27
N ASP A 560 -14.14 -6.39 -64.38
CA ASP A 560 -14.57 -7.48 -65.25
C ASP A 560 -15.68 -8.31 -64.63
N LEU A 561 -16.77 -8.44 -65.35
CA LEU A 561 -17.95 -9.19 -64.91
C LEU A 561 -17.68 -10.69 -64.73
N ASN A 562 -16.81 -11.29 -65.52
CA ASN A 562 -16.47 -12.71 -65.40
C ASN A 562 -15.59 -12.97 -64.18
N GLU A 563 -14.61 -12.09 -63.94
CA GLU A 563 -13.77 -12.16 -62.70
C GLU A 563 -14.65 -11.98 -61.46
N ARG A 564 -15.56 -11.02 -61.45
CA ARG A 564 -16.46 -10.80 -60.33
C ARG A 564 -17.31 -12.03 -60.02
N ARG A 565 -17.81 -12.69 -61.07
CA ARG A 565 -18.59 -13.93 -60.93
C ARG A 565 -17.74 -15.03 -60.32
N THR A 566 -16.51 -15.19 -60.75
CA THR A 566 -15.56 -16.17 -60.20
C THR A 566 -15.29 -15.89 -58.71
N TYR A 567 -15.01 -14.65 -58.31
CA TYR A 567 -14.84 -14.30 -56.90
C TYR A 567 -16.05 -14.57 -56.02
N LEU A 568 -17.28 -14.35 -56.52
CA LEU A 568 -18.51 -14.71 -55.81
C LEU A 568 -18.64 -16.21 -55.59
N VAL A 569 -18.36 -17.02 -56.61
CA VAL A 569 -18.37 -18.50 -56.49
C VAL A 569 -17.35 -18.94 -55.43
N SER A 570 -16.11 -18.43 -55.50
CA SER A 570 -15.09 -18.76 -54.53
C SER A 570 -15.46 -18.34 -53.08
N ALA A 571 -16.12 -17.19 -52.92
CA ALA A 571 -16.60 -16.77 -51.60
C ALA A 571 -17.72 -17.69 -51.06
N GLN A 572 -18.59 -18.18 -51.95
CA GLN A 572 -19.66 -19.15 -51.58
C GLN A 572 -19.08 -20.51 -51.21
N GLU A 573 -18.00 -20.96 -51.86
CA GLU A 573 -17.29 -22.17 -51.49
C GLU A 573 -16.65 -22.06 -50.08
N VAL A 574 -16.06 -20.92 -49.77
CA VAL A 574 -15.52 -20.67 -48.41
C VAL A 574 -16.67 -20.68 -47.38
N ASP A 575 -17.81 -20.06 -47.65
CA ASP A 575 -19.00 -20.10 -46.78
C ASP A 575 -19.52 -21.54 -46.57
N LYS A 576 -19.43 -22.38 -47.59
CA LYS A 576 -19.78 -23.80 -47.50
C LYS A 576 -18.82 -24.53 -46.54
N LYS A 577 -17.49 -24.33 -46.69
CA LYS A 577 -16.49 -24.93 -45.80
C LYS A 577 -16.67 -24.51 -44.35
N ILE A 578 -17.02 -23.25 -44.09
CA ILE A 578 -17.35 -22.76 -42.75
C ILE A 578 -18.57 -23.48 -42.17
N ARG A 579 -19.65 -23.63 -42.94
CA ARG A 579 -20.87 -24.30 -42.46
C ARG A 579 -20.69 -25.79 -42.18
N GLU A 580 -19.89 -26.45 -43.00
CA GLU A 580 -19.62 -27.89 -42.90
C GLU A 580 -18.46 -28.22 -41.95
N LYS A 581 -17.85 -27.24 -41.34
CA LYS A 581 -16.63 -27.37 -40.48
C LYS A 581 -15.52 -28.18 -41.18
N ASN A 582 -15.31 -27.90 -42.46
CA ASN A 582 -14.35 -28.61 -43.27
C ASN A 582 -12.93 -28.09 -43.03
N LEU A 583 -11.99 -28.99 -42.74
CA LEU A 583 -10.56 -28.70 -42.45
C LEU A 583 -9.64 -29.15 -43.58
N GLU A 584 -10.15 -29.55 -44.76
CA GLU A 584 -9.35 -30.10 -45.87
C GLU A 584 -8.16 -29.22 -46.27
N ASP A 585 -8.32 -27.89 -46.25
CA ASP A 585 -7.29 -26.94 -46.66
C ASP A 585 -6.10 -26.90 -45.63
N PHE A 586 -6.33 -27.38 -44.41
CA PHE A 586 -5.35 -27.40 -43.33
C PHE A 586 -4.70 -28.77 -43.10
N TYR A 587 -5.02 -29.78 -43.90
CA TYR A 587 -4.28 -31.05 -43.89
C TYR A 587 -2.96 -30.93 -44.66
N ALA A 588 -1.94 -31.70 -44.18
CA ALA A 588 -0.58 -31.78 -44.75
C ALA A 588 -0.57 -32.42 -46.13
#